data_3b7bf5fdd3a97f7b67c5e4ff162b9f18
#
_entry.id   3b7bf5fdd3a97f7b67c5e4ff162b9f18
#
_cell.length_a   1.000
_cell.length_b   1.000
_cell.length_c   1.000
_cell.angle_alpha   90.00
_cell.angle_beta   90.00
_cell.angle_gamma   90.00
#
_symmetry.space_group_name_H-M   'P 1'
#
loop_
_entity.id
_entity.type
_entity.pdbx_description
1 polymer ?
#
loop_
_entity_poly.entity_id
_entity_poly.type
_entity_poly.pdbx_seq_one_letter_code
_entity_poly.pdbx_strand_id
1 'polypeptide(L)'
;MAEVNAVEKQPVTQEYLKKMDAYWRAANYLGAAQLYLLDNPLLREPLTMDHIKKKIVGHWGTVPGQNFVYVHLNRVIKKYDQDMILISGPGHGGNFFVANTYL
;
A
#
# COMPACT_ATOMS: atom_id res chain seq x y z
N MET A 1 27.90 -6.24 -13.87
CA MET A 1 27.98 -4.77 -13.79
C MET A 1 27.29 -4.07 -14.97
N ALA A 2 27.55 -4.49 -16.20
CA ALA A 2 26.89 -3.90 -17.38
C ALA A 2 25.36 -4.09 -17.34
N GLU A 3 24.88 -5.26 -16.89
CA GLU A 3 23.44 -5.53 -16.75
C GLU A 3 22.78 -4.64 -15.72
N VAL A 4 23.42 -4.41 -14.59
CA VAL A 4 22.91 -3.52 -13.53
C VAL A 4 22.82 -2.09 -14.04
N ASN A 5 23.85 -1.61 -14.74
CA ASN A 5 23.85 -0.27 -15.32
C ASN A 5 22.75 -0.11 -16.38
N ALA A 6 22.51 -1.14 -17.21
CA ALA A 6 21.46 -1.12 -18.21
C ALA A 6 20.06 -1.09 -17.55
N VAL A 7 19.87 -1.85 -16.49
CA VAL A 7 18.62 -1.87 -15.72
C VAL A 7 18.36 -0.52 -15.06
N GLU A 8 19.38 0.08 -14.44
CA GLU A 8 19.28 1.41 -13.80
C GLU A 8 18.93 2.52 -14.78
N LYS A 9 19.40 2.43 -16.02
CA LYS A 9 19.15 3.42 -17.07
C LYS A 9 17.79 3.26 -17.72
N GLN A 10 17.09 2.14 -17.52
CA GLN A 10 15.77 1.95 -18.10
C GLN A 10 14.75 2.84 -17.42
N PRO A 11 14.08 3.73 -18.15
CA PRO A 11 13.03 4.54 -17.56
C PRO A 11 11.84 3.68 -17.15
N VAL A 12 11.14 4.10 -16.09
CA VAL A 12 9.88 3.49 -15.71
C VAL A 12 8.83 3.87 -16.76
N THR A 13 8.14 2.87 -17.32
CA THR A 13 7.13 3.12 -18.32
C THR A 13 5.86 3.71 -17.71
N GLN A 14 5.07 4.42 -18.53
CA GLN A 14 3.78 4.94 -18.09
C GLN A 14 2.82 3.81 -17.69
N GLU A 15 2.86 2.69 -18.40
CA GLU A 15 2.06 1.52 -18.05
C GLU A 15 2.43 0.98 -16.67
N TYR A 16 3.72 0.88 -16.38
CA TYR A 16 4.20 0.41 -15.07
C TYR A 16 3.78 1.38 -13.95
N LEU A 17 3.89 2.69 -14.20
CA LEU A 17 3.45 3.70 -13.26
C LEU A 17 1.96 3.61 -12.95
N LYS A 18 1.13 3.33 -13.96
CA LYS A 18 -0.30 3.11 -13.76
C LYS A 18 -0.58 1.90 -12.86
N LYS A 19 0.18 0.83 -13.04
CA LYS A 19 0.07 -0.36 -12.18
C LYS A 19 0.48 -0.06 -10.75
N MET A 20 1.56 0.67 -10.56
CA MET A 20 2.02 1.11 -9.24
C MET A 20 0.98 1.99 -8.55
N ASP A 21 0.39 2.93 -9.29
CA ASP A 21 -0.66 3.81 -8.78
C ASP A 21 -1.91 3.01 -8.38
N ALA A 22 -2.31 2.05 -9.19
CA ALA A 22 -3.46 1.19 -8.89
C ALA A 22 -3.20 0.36 -7.63
N TYR A 23 -2.01 -0.19 -7.47
CA TYR A 23 -1.61 -0.93 -6.28
C TYR A 23 -1.63 -0.03 -5.05
N TRP A 24 -1.02 1.14 -5.15
CA TRP A 24 -0.98 2.11 -4.06
C TRP A 24 -2.38 2.52 -3.59
N ARG A 25 -3.28 2.81 -4.54
CA ARG A 25 -4.67 3.14 -4.21
C ARG A 25 -5.41 1.99 -3.55
N ALA A 26 -5.22 0.76 -4.03
CA ALA A 26 -5.81 -0.43 -3.43
C ALA A 26 -5.30 -0.64 -1.99
N ALA A 27 -4.00 -0.51 -1.76
CA ALA A 27 -3.41 -0.62 -0.44
C ALA A 27 -3.95 0.47 0.51
N ASN A 28 -4.07 1.69 0.02
CA ASN A 28 -4.64 2.80 0.78
C ASN A 28 -6.10 2.53 1.16
N TYR A 29 -6.89 2.02 0.23
CA TYR A 29 -8.28 1.68 0.50
C TYR A 29 -8.41 0.58 1.55
N LEU A 30 -7.60 -0.47 1.44
CA LEU A 30 -7.61 -1.56 2.43
C LEU A 30 -7.19 -1.05 3.82
N GLY A 31 -6.21 -0.18 3.88
CA GLY A 31 -5.80 0.45 5.13
C GLY A 31 -6.93 1.28 5.75
N ALA A 32 -7.62 2.07 4.94
CA ALA A 32 -8.76 2.86 5.39
C ALA A 32 -9.93 1.98 5.83
N ALA A 33 -10.23 0.94 5.06
CA ALA A 33 -11.31 0.01 5.40
C ALA A 33 -11.07 -0.66 6.76
N GLN A 34 -9.85 -1.12 7.01
CA GLN A 34 -9.51 -1.70 8.30
C GLN A 34 -9.69 -0.72 9.46
N LEU A 35 -9.36 0.54 9.22
CA LEU A 35 -9.41 1.55 10.26
C LEU A 35 -10.84 1.96 10.61
N TYR A 36 -11.71 2.09 9.62
CA TYR A 36 -13.02 2.71 9.79
C TYR A 36 -14.21 1.75 9.68
N LEU A 37 -14.08 0.65 8.95
CA LEU A 37 -15.22 -0.20 8.61
C LEU A 37 -15.27 -1.48 9.43
N LEU A 38 -16.48 -1.85 9.86
CA LEU A 38 -16.80 -3.16 10.42
C LEU A 38 -17.24 -4.14 9.33
N ASP A 39 -17.93 -3.63 8.31
CA ASP A 39 -18.57 -4.43 7.29
C ASP A 39 -18.71 -3.65 6.00
N ASN A 40 -19.08 -4.33 4.93
CA ASN A 40 -19.32 -3.74 3.62
C ASN A 40 -18.08 -3.05 2.99
N PRO A 41 -16.86 -3.62 3.11
CA PRO A 41 -15.66 -2.96 2.58
C PRO A 41 -15.66 -2.85 1.06
N LEU A 42 -16.41 -3.71 0.36
CA LEU A 42 -16.51 -3.68 -1.10
C LEU A 42 -17.67 -2.80 -1.58
N LEU A 43 -18.37 -2.12 -0.68
CA LEU A 43 -19.47 -1.21 -0.98
C LEU A 43 -20.54 -1.87 -1.87
N ARG A 44 -20.90 -3.11 -1.54
CA ARG A 44 -21.93 -3.85 -2.27
C ARG A 44 -23.31 -3.27 -2.06
N GLU A 45 -23.51 -2.53 -0.99
CA GLU A 45 -24.68 -1.75 -0.69
C GLU A 45 -24.27 -0.35 -0.23
N PRO A 46 -25.17 0.64 -0.24
CA PRO A 46 -24.84 1.98 0.24
C PRO A 46 -24.31 1.96 1.68
N LEU A 47 -23.28 2.76 1.95
CA LEU A 47 -22.67 2.82 3.27
C LEU A 47 -23.65 3.42 4.29
N THR A 48 -23.79 2.74 5.43
CA THR A 48 -24.61 3.20 6.56
C THR A 48 -23.78 3.28 7.82
N MET A 49 -24.31 3.91 8.85
CA MET A 49 -23.60 4.02 10.14
C MET A 49 -23.33 2.65 10.78
N ASP A 50 -24.14 1.66 10.51
CA ASP A 50 -23.94 0.29 11.03
C ASP A 50 -22.69 -0.38 10.46
N HIS A 51 -22.21 0.08 9.30
CA HIS A 51 -20.98 -0.43 8.69
C HIS A 51 -19.72 0.18 9.29
N ILE A 52 -19.84 1.23 10.09
CA ILE A 52 -18.70 2.00 10.62
C ILE A 52 -18.42 1.58 12.06
N LYS A 53 -17.13 1.44 12.38
CA LYS A 53 -16.71 1.12 13.74
C LYS A 53 -17.18 2.18 14.73
N LYS A 54 -17.70 1.75 15.89
CA LYS A 54 -18.09 2.66 16.95
C LYS A 54 -16.88 3.31 17.62
N LYS A 55 -15.78 2.57 17.72
CA LYS A 55 -14.52 3.06 18.30
C LYS A 55 -13.43 2.96 17.24
N ILE A 56 -13.01 4.12 16.77
CA ILE A 56 -11.94 4.22 15.78
C ILE A 56 -10.63 4.48 16.52
N VAL A 57 -9.66 3.57 16.39
CA VAL A 57 -8.33 3.68 16.99
C VAL A 57 -7.29 3.71 15.90
N GLY A 58 -6.39 4.70 15.97
CA GLY A 58 -5.40 4.95 14.93
C GLY A 58 -5.82 6.11 14.03
N HIS A 59 -5.00 6.41 13.04
CA HIS A 59 -5.32 7.47 12.10
C HIS A 59 -4.79 7.15 10.69
N TRP A 60 -5.45 7.74 9.72
CA TRP A 60 -5.19 7.53 8.31
C TRP A 60 -3.86 8.16 7.83
N GLY A 61 -3.42 9.25 8.48
CA GLY A 61 -2.43 10.18 7.95
C GLY A 61 -1.12 9.58 7.45
N THR A 62 -0.59 8.55 8.11
CA THR A 62 0.69 7.94 7.72
C THR A 62 0.56 6.76 6.75
N VAL A 63 -0.64 6.21 6.57
CA VAL A 63 -0.86 5.01 5.74
C VAL A 63 -0.50 5.27 4.28
N PRO A 64 -0.97 6.34 3.63
CA PRO A 64 -0.61 6.61 2.23
C PRO A 64 0.89 6.80 2.01
N GLY A 65 1.58 7.47 2.94
CA GLY A 65 3.01 7.68 2.87
C GLY A 65 3.79 6.38 3.00
N GLN A 66 3.41 5.53 3.96
CA GLN A 66 4.05 4.22 4.15
C GLN A 66 3.80 3.30 2.95
N ASN A 67 2.58 3.29 2.41
CA ASN A 67 2.27 2.55 1.19
C ASN A 67 3.07 3.06 0.00
N PHE A 68 3.26 4.36 -0.10
CA PHE A 68 4.07 4.96 -1.18
C PHE A 68 5.51 4.47 -1.12
N VAL A 69 6.12 4.49 0.06
CA VAL A 69 7.48 3.97 0.27
C VAL A 69 7.53 2.49 -0.10
N TYR A 70 6.57 1.70 0.36
CA TYR A 70 6.55 0.26 0.09
C TYR A 70 6.39 -0.05 -1.40
N VAL A 71 5.51 0.64 -2.10
CA VAL A 71 5.30 0.41 -3.54
C VAL A 71 6.59 0.64 -4.32
N HIS A 72 7.31 1.70 -4.01
CA HIS A 72 8.59 1.99 -4.66
C HIS A 72 9.68 1.01 -4.24
N LEU A 73 9.73 0.63 -2.97
CA LEU A 73 10.68 -0.36 -2.48
C LEU A 73 10.42 -1.73 -3.15
N ASN A 74 9.16 -2.13 -3.26
CA ASN A 74 8.78 -3.37 -3.92
C ASN A 74 9.22 -3.37 -5.40
N ARG A 75 9.12 -2.24 -6.08
CA ARG A 75 9.64 -2.07 -7.44
C ARG A 75 11.15 -2.36 -7.50
N VAL A 76 11.90 -1.81 -6.55
CA VAL A 76 13.35 -2.02 -6.46
C VAL A 76 13.67 -3.49 -6.18
N ILE A 77 12.95 -4.10 -5.23
CA ILE A 77 13.12 -5.51 -4.88
C ILE A 77 12.92 -6.41 -6.12
N LYS A 78 11.86 -6.17 -6.86
CA LYS A 78 11.54 -6.95 -8.07
C LYS A 78 12.54 -6.69 -9.18
N LYS A 79 12.96 -5.45 -9.37
CA LYS A 79 13.87 -5.05 -10.43
C LYS A 79 15.26 -5.67 -10.28
N TYR A 80 15.74 -5.75 -9.04
CA TYR A 80 17.11 -6.21 -8.73
C TYR A 80 17.15 -7.59 -8.05
N ASP A 81 16.01 -8.25 -7.90
CA ASP A 81 15.88 -9.55 -7.23
C ASP A 81 16.55 -9.53 -5.84
N GLN A 82 16.16 -8.56 -5.03
CA GLN A 82 16.76 -8.34 -3.70
C GLN A 82 15.95 -9.02 -2.61
N ASP A 83 16.65 -9.58 -1.63
CA ASP A 83 16.06 -10.03 -0.37
C ASP A 83 16.13 -8.85 0.62
N MET A 84 14.97 -8.33 1.00
CA MET A 84 14.89 -7.18 1.89
C MET A 84 13.88 -7.41 3.02
N ILE A 85 14.15 -6.77 4.15
CA ILE A 85 13.22 -6.70 5.27
C ILE A 85 12.87 -5.23 5.49
N LEU A 86 11.58 -4.91 5.42
CA LEU A 86 11.09 -3.57 5.71
C LEU A 86 10.70 -3.46 7.18
N ILE A 87 11.27 -2.48 7.86
CA ILE A 87 10.94 -2.17 9.25
C ILE A 87 10.33 -0.77 9.26
N SER A 88 9.12 -0.65 9.83
CA SER A 88 8.44 0.63 9.97
C SER A 88 8.33 1.02 11.43
N GLY A 89 8.70 2.27 11.75
CA GLY A 89 8.62 2.83 13.08
C GLY A 89 7.20 3.24 13.50
N PRO A 90 6.42 3.96 12.65
CA PRO A 90 5.11 4.48 13.06
C PRO A 90 4.08 3.36 13.25
N GLY A 91 3.86 2.94 14.50
CA GLY A 91 2.89 1.89 14.84
C GLY A 91 1.45 2.26 14.50
N HIS A 92 1.10 3.55 14.61
CA HIS A 92 -0.23 4.04 14.28
C HIS A 92 -0.59 3.91 12.79
N GLY A 93 0.40 3.77 11.93
CA GLY A 93 0.19 3.50 10.50
C GLY A 93 0.30 2.03 10.13
N GLY A 94 0.37 1.12 11.10
CA GLY A 94 0.58 -0.31 10.87
C GLY A 94 -0.43 -1.00 9.97
N ASN A 95 -1.57 -0.37 9.71
CA ASN A 95 -2.57 -0.86 8.78
C ASN A 95 -2.01 -1.09 7.37
N PHE A 96 -0.95 -0.38 6.99
CA PHE A 96 -0.34 -0.59 5.69
C PHE A 96 0.29 -1.98 5.56
N PHE A 97 0.87 -2.52 6.63
CA PHE A 97 1.41 -3.89 6.62
C PHE A 97 0.31 -4.91 6.35
N VAL A 98 -0.82 -4.76 7.02
CA VAL A 98 -1.95 -5.68 6.85
C VAL A 98 -2.52 -5.56 5.44
N ALA A 99 -2.71 -4.34 4.95
CA ALA A 99 -3.20 -4.08 3.60
C ALA A 99 -2.32 -4.76 2.54
N ASN A 100 -1.00 -4.60 2.65
CA ASN A 100 -0.07 -5.19 1.70
C ASN A 100 0.03 -6.71 1.82
N THR A 101 -0.26 -7.26 2.99
CA THR A 101 -0.32 -8.71 3.18
C THR A 101 -1.47 -9.33 2.39
N TYR A 102 -2.59 -8.61 2.24
CA TYR A 102 -3.75 -9.08 1.46
C TYR A 102 -3.63 -8.84 -0.04
N LEU A 103 -2.78 -7.93 -0.46
CA LEU A 103 -2.53 -7.67 -1.88
C LEU A 103 -1.43 -8.59 -2.43
#